data_a263be84edb9d205ade47fc7202f6bcc
#
_entry.id   a263be84edb9d205ade47fc7202f6bcc
#
_cell.length_a   1.000
_cell.length_b   1.000
_cell.length_c   1.000
_cell.angle_alpha   90.00
_cell.angle_beta   90.00
_cell.angle_gamma   90.00
#
_symmetry.space_group_name_H-M   'P 1'
#
loop_
_entity.id
_entity.type
_entity.pdbx_description
1 polymer ?
#
loop_
_entity_poly.entity_id
_entity_poly.type
_entity_poly.pdbx_seq_one_letter_code
_entity_poly.pdbx_strand_id
1 'polypeptide(L)'
;TRRMPLFGLGCLAGAAGINRVSDFLKGHPTAAAVFVSVELCSLTLQKEDLSVANIVASGLFGDGGAAVVMVGDEHPLATKAPVAVRASRSHFIPETERIMGWDVVNSGFKVVLAPTVAEVVAHEMPGALDAILEQDGLTRSDLSFFVGHPGGPKVLRSAAAALGLTDDDFARSWDSLARFGNMSSTSGLFVLADALAAGFESGSKGLLFAFGPAFCAELCVLEAR
;
A
#
# COMPACT_ATOMS: atom_id res chain seq x y z
N THR A 1 10.45 -24.91 2.99
CA THR A 1 9.94 -23.56 2.68
C THR A 1 8.44 -23.61 2.45
N ARG A 2 7.66 -22.82 3.18
CA ARG A 2 6.22 -22.61 2.94
C ARG A 2 6.05 -21.53 1.88
N ARG A 3 5.02 -21.64 1.05
CA ARG A 3 4.66 -20.62 0.06
C ARG A 3 3.19 -20.25 0.24
N MET A 4 2.90 -18.96 0.18
CA MET A 4 1.55 -18.43 0.29
C MET A 4 1.34 -17.43 -0.84
N PRO A 5 0.64 -17.79 -1.92
CA PRO A 5 0.33 -16.86 -3.00
C PRO A 5 -0.75 -15.87 -2.55
N LEU A 6 -0.55 -14.59 -2.87
CA LEU A 6 -1.55 -13.52 -2.75
C LEU A 6 -1.93 -13.08 -4.16
N PHE A 7 -3.22 -13.08 -4.45
CA PHE A 7 -3.75 -12.71 -5.77
C PHE A 7 -5.06 -11.95 -5.65
N GLY A 8 -5.32 -11.04 -6.58
CA GLY A 8 -6.60 -10.31 -6.66
C GLY A 8 -6.66 -9.05 -5.80
N LEU A 9 -5.61 -8.71 -5.06
CA LEU A 9 -5.57 -7.56 -4.16
C LEU A 9 -5.09 -6.27 -4.84
N GLY A 10 -4.55 -6.35 -6.07
CA GLY A 10 -4.09 -5.19 -6.83
C GLY A 10 -3.14 -4.29 -6.05
N CYS A 11 -3.32 -2.98 -6.17
CA CYS A 11 -2.40 -1.98 -5.60
C CYS A 11 -2.20 -2.08 -4.08
N LEU A 12 -3.19 -2.59 -3.33
CA LEU A 12 -3.03 -2.73 -1.88
C LEU A 12 -2.18 -3.95 -1.46
N ALA A 13 -1.86 -4.86 -2.40
CA ALA A 13 -1.17 -6.10 -2.06
C ALA A 13 0.23 -5.88 -1.45
N GLY A 14 0.87 -4.73 -1.69
CA GLY A 14 2.11 -4.36 -1.00
C GLY A 14 1.93 -4.23 0.51
N ALA A 15 0.95 -3.46 0.96
CA ALA A 15 0.61 -3.31 2.37
C ALA A 15 0.00 -4.60 2.94
N ALA A 16 -0.95 -5.22 2.21
CA ALA A 16 -1.56 -6.48 2.62
C ALA A 16 -0.53 -7.60 2.81
N GLY A 17 0.46 -7.70 1.93
CA GLY A 17 1.53 -8.69 2.04
C GLY A 17 2.35 -8.51 3.32
N ILE A 18 2.73 -7.27 3.66
CA ILE A 18 3.39 -6.97 4.93
C ILE A 18 2.51 -7.38 6.11
N ASN A 19 1.22 -7.04 6.08
CA ASN A 19 0.28 -7.40 7.13
C ASN A 19 0.15 -8.93 7.29
N ARG A 20 -0.03 -9.68 6.20
CA ARG A 20 -0.14 -11.16 6.23
C ARG A 20 1.15 -11.83 6.69
N VAL A 21 2.31 -11.32 6.29
CA VAL A 21 3.60 -11.82 6.78
C VAL A 21 3.77 -11.51 8.27
N SER A 22 3.39 -10.31 8.72
CA SER A 22 3.40 -9.97 10.14
C SER A 22 2.52 -10.92 10.96
N ASP A 23 1.29 -11.18 10.52
CA ASP A 23 0.37 -12.12 11.19
C ASP A 23 0.96 -13.53 11.26
N PHE A 24 1.60 -14.01 10.17
CA PHE A 24 2.29 -15.28 10.15
C PHE A 24 3.45 -15.33 11.17
N LEU A 25 4.25 -14.27 11.23
CA LEU A 25 5.42 -14.21 12.11
C LEU A 25 5.04 -14.09 13.60
N LYS A 26 3.89 -13.49 13.94
CA LYS A 26 3.33 -13.51 15.30
C LYS A 26 3.10 -14.95 15.79
N GLY A 27 2.65 -15.83 14.89
CA GLY A 27 2.50 -17.26 15.19
C GLY A 27 3.80 -18.09 15.07
N HIS A 28 4.87 -17.49 14.54
CA HIS A 28 6.17 -18.14 14.30
C HIS A 28 7.31 -17.16 14.64
N PRO A 29 7.49 -16.81 15.92
CA PRO A 29 8.33 -15.68 16.32
C PRO A 29 9.83 -15.86 16.03
N THR A 30 10.30 -17.08 15.84
CA THR A 30 11.71 -17.39 15.46
C THR A 30 11.91 -17.49 13.94
N ALA A 31 10.85 -17.37 13.13
CA ALA A 31 10.93 -17.55 11.68
C ALA A 31 11.37 -16.28 10.96
N ALA A 32 11.87 -16.48 9.74
CA ALA A 32 12.03 -15.44 8.74
C ALA A 32 11.10 -15.71 7.54
N ALA A 33 10.63 -14.65 6.92
CA ALA A 33 9.80 -14.70 5.72
C ALA A 33 10.30 -13.69 4.69
N VAL A 34 10.11 -14.01 3.42
CA VAL A 34 10.33 -13.08 2.30
C VAL A 34 8.99 -12.83 1.63
N PHE A 35 8.56 -11.60 1.63
CA PHE A 35 7.45 -11.14 0.80
C PHE A 35 8.00 -10.67 -0.54
N VAL A 36 7.51 -11.24 -1.63
CA VAL A 36 7.89 -10.88 -3.00
C VAL A 36 6.65 -10.35 -3.72
N SER A 37 6.75 -9.17 -4.26
CA SER A 37 5.73 -8.54 -5.09
C SER A 37 6.27 -8.38 -6.52
N VAL A 38 5.53 -8.82 -7.52
CA VAL A 38 5.85 -8.66 -8.94
C VAL A 38 4.59 -8.22 -9.67
N GLU A 39 4.67 -7.09 -10.34
CA GLU A 39 3.57 -6.51 -11.11
C GLU A 39 4.00 -6.31 -12.56
N LEU A 40 3.19 -6.82 -13.47
CA LEU A 40 3.38 -6.70 -14.92
C LEU A 40 2.18 -5.94 -15.51
N CYS A 41 2.05 -4.67 -15.11
CA CYS A 41 0.94 -3.81 -15.53
C CYS A 41 0.88 -3.64 -17.05
N SER A 42 2.03 -3.71 -17.74
CA SER A 42 2.10 -3.67 -19.20
C SER A 42 1.27 -4.75 -19.90
N LEU A 43 1.02 -5.89 -19.23
CA LEU A 43 0.19 -6.98 -19.75
C LEU A 43 -1.31 -6.66 -19.75
N THR A 44 -1.73 -5.60 -19.06
CA THR A 44 -3.15 -5.20 -18.98
C THR A 44 -3.54 -4.16 -20.04
N LEU A 45 -2.61 -3.77 -20.91
CA LEU A 45 -2.84 -2.78 -21.97
C LEU A 45 -3.93 -3.23 -22.94
N GLN A 46 -4.98 -2.44 -23.05
CA GLN A 46 -6.10 -2.65 -23.98
C GLN A 46 -5.94 -1.73 -25.21
N LYS A 47 -5.33 -2.23 -26.28
CA LYS A 47 -4.95 -1.41 -27.45
C LYS A 47 -6.12 -0.79 -28.17
N GLU A 48 -7.27 -1.46 -28.17
CA GLU A 48 -8.48 -1.02 -28.87
C GLU A 48 -9.45 -0.22 -27.97
N ASP A 49 -9.14 -0.07 -26.69
CA ASP A 49 -9.99 0.67 -25.75
C ASP A 49 -9.53 2.13 -25.64
N LEU A 50 -10.31 3.05 -26.23
CA LEU A 50 -10.07 4.49 -26.19
C LEU A 50 -10.77 5.18 -25.00
N SER A 51 -11.27 4.43 -24.02
CA SER A 51 -11.87 5.00 -22.81
C SER A 51 -10.86 5.82 -22.00
N VAL A 52 -11.35 6.86 -21.34
CA VAL A 52 -10.52 7.71 -20.46
C VAL A 52 -9.81 6.87 -19.39
N ALA A 53 -10.50 5.86 -18.83
CA ALA A 53 -9.92 4.97 -17.83
C ALA A 53 -8.69 4.22 -18.38
N ASN A 54 -8.79 3.66 -19.60
CA ASN A 54 -7.68 2.95 -20.23
C ASN A 54 -6.53 3.89 -20.64
N ILE A 55 -6.84 5.09 -21.14
CA ILE A 55 -5.82 6.10 -21.47
C ILE A 55 -5.05 6.52 -20.22
N VAL A 56 -5.76 6.81 -19.12
CA VAL A 56 -5.14 7.15 -17.83
C VAL A 56 -4.30 5.99 -17.31
N ALA A 57 -4.84 4.77 -17.33
CA ALA A 57 -4.12 3.57 -16.89
C ALA A 57 -2.83 3.35 -17.71
N SER A 58 -2.91 3.46 -19.04
CA SER A 58 -1.76 3.28 -19.94
C SER A 58 -0.63 4.30 -19.72
N GLY A 59 -0.98 5.53 -19.30
CA GLY A 59 0.01 6.57 -19.01
C GLY A 59 0.51 6.57 -17.54
N LEU A 60 -0.19 5.88 -16.64
CA LEU A 60 0.09 5.91 -15.21
C LEU A 60 0.79 4.64 -14.72
N PHE A 61 0.34 3.45 -15.20
CA PHE A 61 0.81 2.18 -14.69
C PHE A 61 2.13 1.73 -15.32
N GLY A 62 2.99 1.13 -14.51
CA GLY A 62 4.28 0.55 -14.90
C GLY A 62 4.51 -0.83 -14.28
N ASP A 63 5.50 -1.55 -14.82
CA ASP A 63 5.94 -2.83 -14.30
C ASP A 63 6.90 -2.61 -13.13
N GLY A 64 6.90 -3.52 -12.16
CA GLY A 64 7.79 -3.44 -11.02
C GLY A 64 7.93 -4.75 -10.26
N GLY A 65 9.04 -4.87 -9.54
CA GLY A 65 9.31 -5.97 -8.63
C GLY A 65 9.96 -5.49 -7.35
N ALA A 66 9.52 -6.01 -6.21
CA ALA A 66 10.08 -5.70 -4.90
C ALA A 66 10.08 -6.93 -3.99
N ALA A 67 11.00 -6.96 -3.04
CA ALA A 67 11.02 -7.97 -2.00
C ALA A 67 11.31 -7.35 -0.63
N VAL A 68 10.63 -7.85 0.40
CA VAL A 68 10.82 -7.45 1.79
C VAL A 68 11.15 -8.67 2.63
N VAL A 69 12.26 -8.61 3.35
CA VAL A 69 12.61 -9.63 4.35
C VAL A 69 12.04 -9.18 5.69
N MET A 70 11.25 -10.04 6.31
CA MET A 70 10.67 -9.83 7.62
C MET A 70 11.03 -10.98 8.55
N VAL A 71 11.20 -10.68 9.81
CA VAL A 71 11.57 -11.67 10.84
C VAL A 71 10.66 -11.54 12.05
N GLY A 72 10.40 -12.65 12.72
CA GLY A 72 9.67 -12.65 13.98
C GLY A 72 10.49 -12.06 15.13
N ASP A 73 9.83 -11.67 16.20
CA ASP A 73 10.45 -10.90 17.30
C ASP A 73 11.52 -11.69 18.08
N GLU A 74 11.49 -13.02 18.04
CA GLU A 74 12.50 -13.89 18.66
C GLU A 74 13.58 -14.35 17.66
N HIS A 75 13.55 -13.88 16.41
CA HIS A 75 14.58 -14.22 15.44
C HIS A 75 15.87 -13.45 15.73
N PRO A 76 17.09 -14.06 15.56
CA PRO A 76 18.37 -13.41 15.86
C PRO A 76 18.60 -12.06 15.13
N LEU A 77 17.92 -11.82 14.02
CA LEU A 77 18.02 -10.56 13.28
C LEU A 77 16.94 -9.53 13.68
N ALA A 78 16.05 -9.83 14.62
CA ALA A 78 14.96 -8.93 14.99
C ALA A 78 15.46 -7.55 15.45
N THR A 79 16.56 -7.52 16.21
CA THR A 79 17.19 -6.27 16.70
C THR A 79 17.89 -5.45 15.61
N LYS A 80 18.07 -6.02 14.41
CA LYS A 80 18.65 -5.33 13.25
C LYS A 80 17.58 -4.77 12.30
N ALA A 81 16.30 -5.09 12.52
CA ALA A 81 15.22 -4.57 11.70
C ALA A 81 15.06 -3.07 11.97
N PRO A 82 15.05 -2.22 10.94
CA PRO A 82 14.93 -0.76 11.12
C PRO A 82 13.55 -0.32 11.58
N VAL A 83 12.52 -1.14 11.32
CA VAL A 83 11.14 -0.90 11.74
C VAL A 83 10.47 -2.19 12.19
N ALA A 84 9.50 -2.06 13.08
CA ALA A 84 8.59 -3.13 13.49
C ALA A 84 7.15 -2.82 13.01
N VAL A 85 6.37 -3.86 12.71
CA VAL A 85 4.93 -3.76 12.48
C VAL A 85 4.22 -3.83 13.83
N ARG A 86 3.60 -2.73 14.26
CA ARG A 86 2.84 -2.66 15.52
C ARG A 86 1.42 -3.16 15.36
N ALA A 87 0.71 -2.59 14.42
CA ALA A 87 -0.68 -2.89 14.14
C ALA A 87 -0.93 -3.02 12.64
N SER A 88 -1.94 -3.80 12.28
CA SER A 88 -2.37 -3.99 10.91
C SER A 88 -3.89 -4.04 10.83
N ARG A 89 -4.46 -3.48 9.76
CA ARG A 89 -5.90 -3.46 9.55
C ARG A 89 -6.26 -3.50 8.07
N SER A 90 -7.17 -4.39 7.73
CA SER A 90 -7.91 -4.35 6.45
C SER A 90 -9.22 -3.61 6.68
N HIS A 91 -9.51 -2.62 5.86
CA HIS A 91 -10.76 -1.88 5.86
C HIS A 91 -11.48 -2.12 4.53
N PHE A 92 -12.49 -2.98 4.55
CA PHE A 92 -13.31 -3.30 3.38
C PHE A 92 -14.50 -2.34 3.31
N ILE A 93 -14.77 -1.80 2.12
CA ILE A 93 -15.87 -0.86 1.86
C ILE A 93 -16.90 -1.57 1.00
N PRO A 94 -18.06 -1.95 1.58
CA PRO A 94 -19.10 -2.67 0.85
C PRO A 94 -19.66 -1.88 -0.35
N GLU A 95 -20.18 -2.59 -1.37
CA GLU A 95 -20.87 -2.03 -2.53
C GLU A 95 -19.99 -1.08 -3.37
N THR A 96 -18.66 -1.30 -3.41
CA THR A 96 -17.69 -0.46 -4.11
C THR A 96 -16.88 -1.19 -5.19
N GLU A 97 -17.35 -2.35 -5.67
CA GLU A 97 -16.65 -3.20 -6.65
C GLU A 97 -16.39 -2.47 -7.96
N ARG A 98 -17.23 -1.47 -8.29
CA ARG A 98 -17.09 -0.66 -9.52
C ARG A 98 -16.28 0.62 -9.35
N ILE A 99 -15.77 0.90 -8.13
CA ILE A 99 -14.90 2.05 -7.87
C ILE A 99 -13.49 1.78 -8.40
N MET A 100 -12.93 0.61 -8.10
CA MET A 100 -11.63 0.16 -8.62
C MET A 100 -11.64 -1.36 -8.73
N GLY A 101 -11.20 -1.87 -9.86
CA GLY A 101 -11.17 -3.32 -10.08
C GLY A 101 -10.74 -3.71 -11.49
N TRP A 102 -11.11 -4.92 -11.86
CA TRP A 102 -10.79 -5.51 -13.14
C TRP A 102 -12.04 -6.20 -13.73
N ASP A 103 -12.31 -5.94 -15.00
CA ASP A 103 -13.19 -6.78 -15.78
C ASP A 103 -12.31 -7.81 -16.53
N VAL A 104 -12.63 -9.08 -16.37
CA VAL A 104 -11.97 -10.16 -17.13
C VAL A 104 -12.67 -10.29 -18.47
N VAL A 105 -11.97 -9.95 -19.54
CA VAL A 105 -12.45 -9.98 -20.91
C VAL A 105 -11.57 -10.86 -21.79
N ASN A 106 -11.99 -11.12 -23.04
CA ASN A 106 -11.21 -12.00 -23.93
C ASN A 106 -9.78 -11.49 -24.22
N SER A 107 -9.53 -10.17 -24.14
CA SER A 107 -8.21 -9.55 -24.29
C SER A 107 -7.41 -9.48 -22.98
N GLY A 108 -7.89 -10.03 -21.88
CA GLY A 108 -7.22 -10.05 -20.59
C GLY A 108 -7.93 -9.22 -19.51
N PHE A 109 -7.17 -8.57 -18.66
CA PHE A 109 -7.69 -7.72 -17.60
C PHE A 109 -7.90 -6.29 -18.11
N LYS A 110 -9.15 -5.82 -18.05
CA LYS A 110 -9.51 -4.45 -18.34
C LYS A 110 -9.73 -3.69 -17.04
N VAL A 111 -9.02 -2.56 -16.87
CA VAL A 111 -9.12 -1.76 -15.66
C VAL A 111 -10.51 -1.15 -15.48
N VAL A 112 -11.03 -1.23 -14.26
CA VAL A 112 -12.18 -0.46 -13.79
C VAL A 112 -11.64 0.60 -12.83
N LEU A 113 -11.87 1.86 -13.18
CA LEU A 113 -11.40 3.00 -12.37
C LEU A 113 -12.46 4.11 -12.46
N ALA A 114 -13.25 4.26 -11.42
CA ALA A 114 -14.26 5.30 -11.36
C ALA A 114 -13.63 6.68 -11.08
N PRO A 115 -14.16 7.75 -11.65
CA PRO A 115 -13.73 9.12 -11.34
C PRO A 115 -13.84 9.49 -9.85
N THR A 116 -14.71 8.80 -9.12
CA THR A 116 -15.04 9.02 -7.70
C THR A 116 -14.07 8.33 -6.72
N VAL A 117 -13.04 7.63 -7.19
CA VAL A 117 -12.02 6.99 -6.31
C VAL A 117 -11.49 7.96 -5.25
N ALA A 118 -11.15 9.18 -5.65
CA ALA A 118 -10.60 10.19 -4.74
C ALA A 118 -11.60 10.62 -3.64
N GLU A 119 -12.88 10.68 -3.97
CA GLU A 119 -13.97 11.02 -3.04
C GLU A 119 -14.16 9.90 -2.00
N VAL A 120 -14.13 8.63 -2.45
CA VAL A 120 -14.21 7.48 -1.54
C VAL A 120 -13.01 7.46 -0.61
N VAL A 121 -11.80 7.71 -1.10
CA VAL A 121 -10.59 7.83 -0.25
C VAL A 121 -10.76 8.93 0.80
N ALA A 122 -11.24 10.11 0.41
CA ALA A 122 -11.46 11.23 1.34
C ALA A 122 -12.46 10.89 2.43
N HIS A 123 -13.51 10.14 2.09
CA HIS A 123 -14.55 9.75 3.03
C HIS A 123 -14.10 8.64 4.00
N GLU A 124 -13.44 7.61 3.48
CA GLU A 124 -13.16 6.37 4.22
C GLU A 124 -11.86 6.41 5.03
N MET A 125 -10.85 7.12 4.52
CA MET A 125 -9.51 7.09 5.12
C MET A 125 -9.46 7.60 6.57
N PRO A 126 -10.16 8.68 6.97
CA PRO A 126 -10.13 9.14 8.36
C PRO A 126 -10.61 8.08 9.35
N GLY A 127 -11.75 7.45 9.07
CA GLY A 127 -12.32 6.42 9.94
C GLY A 127 -11.47 5.14 9.99
N ALA A 128 -10.90 4.74 8.85
CA ALA A 128 -10.01 3.59 8.78
C ALA A 128 -8.72 3.82 9.59
N LEU A 129 -8.15 5.05 9.52
CA LEU A 129 -6.98 5.42 10.31
C LEU A 129 -7.30 5.46 11.81
N ASP A 130 -8.35 6.15 12.21
CA ASP A 130 -8.72 6.26 13.62
C ASP A 130 -8.93 4.86 14.24
N ALA A 131 -9.58 3.97 13.52
CA ALA A 131 -9.85 2.62 13.98
C ALA A 131 -8.59 1.75 14.16
N ILE A 132 -7.53 1.92 13.38
CA ILE A 132 -6.26 1.20 13.60
C ILE A 132 -5.46 1.82 14.74
N LEU A 133 -5.47 3.13 14.87
CA LEU A 133 -4.75 3.84 15.93
C LEU A 133 -5.35 3.53 17.30
N GLU A 134 -6.68 3.52 17.42
CA GLU A 134 -7.39 3.17 18.64
C GLU A 134 -7.03 1.76 19.15
N GLN A 135 -6.88 0.79 18.24
CA GLN A 135 -6.46 -0.57 18.61
C GLN A 135 -5.09 -0.62 19.31
N ASP A 136 -4.21 0.33 19.02
CA ASP A 136 -2.86 0.39 19.56
C ASP A 136 -2.68 1.51 20.60
N GLY A 137 -3.77 2.16 21.00
CA GLY A 137 -3.78 3.25 21.97
C GLY A 137 -3.07 4.51 21.47
N LEU A 138 -3.05 4.73 20.15
CA LEU A 138 -2.41 5.85 19.49
C LEU A 138 -3.43 6.88 19.00
N THR A 139 -2.93 8.07 18.72
CA THR A 139 -3.64 9.16 18.06
C THR A 139 -2.92 9.56 16.77
N ARG A 140 -3.55 10.35 15.92
CA ARG A 140 -2.93 10.84 14.67
C ARG A 140 -1.66 11.65 14.93
N SER A 141 -1.58 12.37 16.07
CA SER A 141 -0.40 13.16 16.46
C SER A 141 0.82 12.30 16.85
N ASP A 142 0.64 11.00 17.07
CA ASP A 142 1.74 10.08 17.33
C ASP A 142 2.45 9.62 16.04
N LEU A 143 1.86 9.92 14.87
CA LEU A 143 2.44 9.58 13.57
C LEU A 143 3.35 10.70 13.08
N SER A 144 4.57 10.36 12.71
CA SER A 144 5.60 11.29 12.25
C SER A 144 6.11 11.02 10.83
N PHE A 145 5.73 9.89 10.21
CA PHE A 145 6.07 9.60 8.82
C PHE A 145 4.96 8.80 8.12
N PHE A 146 4.90 8.94 6.80
CA PHE A 146 3.86 8.32 5.99
C PHE A 146 4.47 7.61 4.78
N VAL A 147 4.02 6.37 4.55
CA VAL A 147 4.35 5.53 3.40
C VAL A 147 3.05 5.27 2.65
N GLY A 148 2.61 6.25 1.88
CA GLY A 148 1.39 6.15 1.08
C GLY A 148 1.66 5.49 -0.28
N HIS A 149 0.84 4.51 -0.67
CA HIS A 149 0.89 3.98 -2.02
C HIS A 149 0.63 5.09 -3.05
N PRO A 150 1.54 5.33 -4.02
CA PRO A 150 1.39 6.40 -5.01
C PRO A 150 0.43 5.98 -6.14
N GLY A 151 -0.84 5.83 -5.82
CA GLY A 151 -1.88 5.35 -6.74
C GLY A 151 -2.20 6.33 -7.88
N GLY A 152 -1.86 7.60 -7.70
CA GLY A 152 -2.04 8.67 -8.67
C GLY A 152 -2.21 10.03 -7.97
N PRO A 153 -2.03 11.16 -8.70
CA PRO A 153 -2.02 12.50 -8.10
C PRO A 153 -3.29 12.85 -7.32
N LYS A 154 -4.45 12.51 -7.86
CA LYS A 154 -5.74 12.80 -7.20
C LYS A 154 -5.90 12.01 -5.90
N VAL A 155 -5.51 10.73 -5.91
CA VAL A 155 -5.61 9.85 -4.74
C VAL A 155 -4.68 10.31 -3.63
N LEU A 156 -3.42 10.66 -3.95
CA LEU A 156 -2.46 11.17 -2.98
C LEU A 156 -2.95 12.46 -2.32
N ARG A 157 -3.41 13.45 -3.12
CA ARG A 157 -3.95 14.70 -2.57
C ARG A 157 -5.20 14.48 -1.73
N SER A 158 -6.07 13.57 -2.16
CA SER A 158 -7.28 13.25 -1.40
C SER A 158 -6.94 12.61 -0.05
N ALA A 159 -5.99 11.67 -0.02
CA ALA A 159 -5.51 11.06 1.21
C ALA A 159 -4.84 12.11 2.13
N ALA A 160 -3.98 12.97 1.60
CA ALA A 160 -3.33 14.03 2.36
C ALA A 160 -4.38 14.96 3.01
N ALA A 161 -5.31 15.48 2.22
CA ALA A 161 -6.38 16.36 2.71
C ALA A 161 -7.26 15.68 3.78
N ALA A 162 -7.63 14.42 3.56
CA ALA A 162 -8.44 13.64 4.50
C ALA A 162 -7.76 13.41 5.86
N LEU A 163 -6.43 13.35 5.86
CA LEU A 163 -5.62 13.15 7.06
C LEU A 163 -5.16 14.47 7.71
N GLY A 164 -5.43 15.62 7.09
CA GLY A 164 -4.94 16.93 7.54
C GLY A 164 -3.43 17.10 7.29
N LEU A 165 -2.89 16.39 6.29
CA LEU A 165 -1.49 16.40 5.90
C LEU A 165 -1.27 17.21 4.63
N THR A 166 -0.02 17.45 4.29
CA THR A 166 0.43 18.20 3.12
C THR A 166 1.10 17.29 2.08
N ASP A 167 1.38 17.82 0.89
CA ASP A 167 2.16 17.11 -0.12
C ASP A 167 3.58 16.78 0.37
N ASP A 168 4.16 17.58 1.28
CA ASP A 168 5.50 17.34 1.85
C ASP A 168 5.53 16.09 2.74
N ASP A 169 4.44 15.79 3.46
CA ASP A 169 4.32 14.57 4.25
C ASP A 169 4.34 13.31 3.36
N PHE A 170 3.95 13.46 2.09
CA PHE A 170 3.98 12.44 1.05
C PHE A 170 5.09 12.62 0.01
N ALA A 171 6.12 13.41 0.30
CA ALA A 171 7.18 13.73 -0.67
C ALA A 171 7.78 12.48 -1.32
N ARG A 172 8.02 11.39 -0.55
CA ARG A 172 8.54 10.13 -1.10
C ARG A 172 7.54 9.42 -2.02
N SER A 173 6.25 9.50 -1.71
CA SER A 173 5.20 8.96 -2.58
C SER A 173 5.12 9.73 -3.90
N TRP A 174 5.24 11.05 -3.85
CA TRP A 174 5.30 11.92 -5.03
C TRP A 174 6.55 11.65 -5.87
N ASP A 175 7.72 11.52 -5.24
CA ASP A 175 8.97 11.19 -5.94
C ASP A 175 8.88 9.82 -6.62
N SER A 176 8.40 8.80 -5.92
CA SER A 176 8.20 7.46 -6.48
C SER A 176 7.24 7.49 -7.68
N LEU A 177 6.13 8.23 -7.58
CA LEU A 177 5.18 8.40 -8.68
C LEU A 177 5.81 9.10 -9.89
N ALA A 178 6.62 10.13 -9.66
CA ALA A 178 7.30 10.86 -10.73
C ALA A 178 8.36 10.03 -11.44
N ARG A 179 9.08 9.17 -10.71
CA ARG A 179 10.18 8.35 -11.26
C ARG A 179 9.68 7.08 -11.97
N PHE A 180 8.65 6.44 -11.43
CA PHE A 180 8.28 5.08 -11.81
C PHE A 180 6.81 4.93 -12.25
N GLY A 181 5.98 5.95 -12.05
CA GLY A 181 4.53 5.80 -12.19
C GLY A 181 3.93 4.93 -11.08
N ASN A 182 2.76 4.37 -11.34
CA ASN A 182 2.10 3.44 -10.44
C ASN A 182 2.44 1.99 -10.85
N MET A 183 3.34 1.35 -10.12
CA MET A 183 3.72 -0.05 -10.31
C MET A 183 2.83 -0.99 -9.47
N SER A 184 1.56 -0.63 -9.24
CA SER A 184 0.61 -1.42 -8.46
C SER A 184 1.16 -1.75 -7.06
N SER A 185 1.09 -2.99 -6.62
CA SER A 185 1.49 -3.40 -5.26
C SER A 185 2.95 -3.09 -4.92
N THR A 186 3.85 -3.00 -5.89
CA THR A 186 5.27 -2.74 -5.64
C THR A 186 5.54 -1.28 -5.29
N SER A 187 4.72 -0.34 -5.77
CA SER A 187 4.96 1.10 -5.54
C SER A 187 5.07 1.48 -4.07
N GLY A 188 4.16 0.99 -3.21
CA GLY A 188 4.23 1.26 -1.77
C GLY A 188 5.51 0.70 -1.12
N LEU A 189 6.05 -0.41 -1.66
CA LEU A 189 7.30 -1.01 -1.19
C LEU A 189 8.53 -0.20 -1.62
N PHE A 190 8.50 0.46 -2.78
CA PHE A 190 9.52 1.41 -3.21
C PHE A 190 9.54 2.65 -2.30
N VAL A 191 8.35 3.21 -1.98
CA VAL A 191 8.24 4.32 -1.02
C VAL A 191 8.77 3.91 0.35
N LEU A 192 8.46 2.69 0.81
CA LEU A 192 9.00 2.15 2.06
C LEU A 192 10.51 2.01 2.00
N ALA A 193 11.07 1.50 0.90
CA ALA A 193 12.52 1.35 0.75
C ALA A 193 13.25 2.71 0.81
N ASP A 194 12.72 3.74 0.12
CA ASP A 194 13.26 5.10 0.16
C ASP A 194 13.14 5.71 1.57
N ALA A 195 12.05 5.42 2.28
CA ALA A 195 11.86 5.86 3.66
C ALA A 195 12.86 5.18 4.63
N LEU A 196 13.06 3.86 4.49
CA LEU A 196 14.05 3.11 5.27
C LEU A 196 15.47 3.57 4.98
N ALA A 197 15.81 3.88 3.73
CA ALA A 197 17.14 4.37 3.34
C ALA A 197 17.44 5.77 3.91
N ALA A 198 16.42 6.61 4.05
CA ALA A 198 16.56 7.93 4.68
C ALA A 198 16.74 7.83 6.21
N GLY A 199 16.31 6.73 6.81
CA GLY A 199 16.30 6.52 8.25
C GLY A 199 15.13 7.22 8.96
N PHE A 200 14.90 6.79 10.19
CA PHE A 200 13.88 7.34 11.08
C PHE A 200 14.48 7.63 12.44
N GLU A 201 13.89 8.56 13.15
CA GLU A 201 14.17 8.73 14.57
C GLU A 201 13.65 7.51 15.35
N SER A 202 14.47 6.94 16.24
CA SER A 202 14.10 5.75 17.02
C SER A 202 12.84 6.02 17.85
N GLY A 203 11.92 5.08 17.85
CA GLY A 203 10.62 5.19 18.53
C GLY A 203 9.56 5.99 17.75
N SER A 204 9.94 6.65 16.63
CA SER A 204 8.96 7.31 15.78
C SER A 204 7.99 6.31 15.16
N LYS A 205 6.75 6.72 14.97
CA LYS A 205 5.69 5.88 14.41
C LYS A 205 5.22 6.43 13.07
N GLY A 206 4.87 5.55 12.17
CA GLY A 206 4.37 5.94 10.86
C GLY A 206 3.28 5.02 10.34
N LEU A 207 2.63 5.48 9.30
CA LEU A 207 1.56 4.76 8.62
C LEU A 207 1.99 4.34 7.23
N LEU A 208 2.01 3.02 6.98
CA LEU A 208 1.99 2.46 5.64
C LEU A 208 0.54 2.20 5.25
N PHE A 209 0.11 2.67 4.08
CA PHE A 209 -1.24 2.40 3.59
C PHE A 209 -1.31 2.30 2.09
N ALA A 210 -2.30 1.54 1.61
CA ALA A 210 -2.64 1.41 0.20
C ALA A 210 -4.13 1.15 0.02
N PHE A 211 -4.66 1.57 -1.13
CA PHE A 211 -6.01 1.24 -1.58
C PHE A 211 -5.95 0.27 -2.75
N GLY A 212 -6.98 -0.54 -2.91
CA GLY A 212 -7.04 -1.52 -3.98
C GLY A 212 -8.46 -1.95 -4.36
N PRO A 213 -8.56 -2.95 -5.25
CA PRO A 213 -9.81 -3.40 -5.83
C PRO A 213 -10.88 -3.79 -4.82
N ALA A 214 -12.15 -3.66 -5.22
CA ALA A 214 -13.40 -3.99 -4.54
C ALA A 214 -13.76 -3.16 -3.31
N PHE A 215 -13.61 -2.04 -3.16
CA PHE A 215 -12.59 -1.08 -2.81
C PHE A 215 -12.21 -1.27 -1.36
N CYS A 216 -10.96 -1.50 -1.08
CA CYS A 216 -10.49 -1.68 0.28
C CYS A 216 -9.24 -0.83 0.56
N ALA A 217 -8.97 -0.60 1.85
CA ALA A 217 -7.72 -0.05 2.33
C ALA A 217 -6.98 -1.09 3.20
N GLU A 218 -5.67 -1.18 3.03
CA GLU A 218 -4.76 -1.86 3.97
C GLU A 218 -3.92 -0.82 4.68
N LEU A 219 -3.92 -0.90 5.99
CA LEU A 219 -3.18 0.01 6.86
C LEU A 219 -2.21 -0.80 7.74
N CYS A 220 -1.05 -0.23 7.99
CA CYS A 220 -0.02 -0.83 8.82
C CYS A 220 0.66 0.28 9.63
N VAL A 221 0.60 0.21 10.95
CA VAL A 221 1.37 1.09 11.83
C VAL A 221 2.77 0.50 11.99
N LEU A 222 3.77 1.29 11.61
CA LEU A 222 5.18 0.97 11.73
C LEU A 222 5.79 1.75 12.90
N GLU A 223 6.76 1.13 13.59
CA GLU A 223 7.57 1.79 14.62
C GLU A 223 9.05 1.63 14.28
N ALA A 224 9.78 2.74 14.25
CA ALA A 224 11.22 2.77 14.05
C ALA A 224 11.97 2.23 15.28
N ARG A 225 13.04 1.46 15.07
CA ARG A 225 13.87 0.85 16.12
C ARG A 225 15.23 1.53 16.28
#